data_9b897e1e4efea318e10d6495c9ae833d
#
_entry.id   9b897e1e4efea318e10d6495c9ae833d
#
_cell.length_a   1.000
_cell.length_b   1.000
_cell.length_c   1.000
_cell.angle_alpha   90.00
_cell.angle_beta   90.00
_cell.angle_gamma   90.00
#
_symmetry.space_group_name_H-M   'P 1'
#
loop_
_entity.id
_entity.type
_entity.pdbx_description
1 polymer ?
#
loop_
_entity_poly.entity_id
_entity_poly.type
_entity_poly.pdbx_seq_one_letter_code
_entity_poly.pdbx_strand_id
1 'polypeptide(L)'
;YRSWKIGANLKLEGVKKGISDICLPFPGPFISYGNMPHGAYIEMKSETGAVTPEQKEFLEFVKAQGYETFVAFHYDTALDFIEEYCGITLRGRERKPRKI
;
A
#
# COMPACT_ATOMS: atom_id res chain seq x y z
N TYR A 1 3.47 -18.53 -3.07
CA TYR A 1 4.31 -19.30 -2.19
C TYR A 1 5.81 -19.03 -2.36
N ARG A 2 6.27 -19.05 -3.59
CA ARG A 2 7.65 -18.70 -3.87
C ARG A 2 7.94 -17.26 -3.45
N SER A 3 6.97 -16.39 -3.63
CA SER A 3 7.11 -14.99 -3.24
C SER A 3 7.25 -14.87 -1.72
N TRP A 4 6.59 -15.75 -0.99
CA TRP A 4 6.72 -15.78 0.45
C TRP A 4 8.15 -16.10 0.86
N LYS A 5 8.73 -17.08 0.18
CA LYS A 5 10.10 -17.49 0.45
C LYS A 5 11.09 -16.38 0.12
N ILE A 6 10.87 -15.70 -0.97
CA ILE A 6 11.67 -14.55 -1.36
C ILE A 6 11.55 -13.46 -0.31
N GLY A 7 10.35 -13.20 0.17
CA GLY A 7 10.12 -12.21 1.21
C GLY A 7 10.89 -12.52 2.47
N ALA A 8 10.91 -13.78 2.88
CA ALA A 8 11.66 -14.20 4.05
C ALA A 8 13.16 -13.97 3.87
N ASN A 9 13.68 -14.33 2.70
CA ASN A 9 15.10 -14.11 2.41
C ASN A 9 15.45 -12.63 2.43
N LEU A 10 14.61 -11.81 1.83
CA LEU A 10 14.82 -10.37 1.82
C LEU A 10 14.85 -9.81 3.23
N LYS A 11 14.00 -10.33 4.09
CA LYS A 11 13.97 -9.93 5.48
C LYS A 11 15.31 -10.18 6.17
N LEU A 12 15.90 -11.33 5.91
CA LEU A 12 17.19 -11.66 6.46
C LEU A 12 18.30 -10.78 5.92
N GLU A 13 18.20 -10.41 4.67
CA GLU A 13 19.22 -9.58 4.03
C GLU A 13 19.10 -8.11 4.38
N GLY A 14 17.95 -7.70 4.91
CA GLY A 14 17.74 -6.32 5.30
C GLY A 14 17.44 -5.37 4.17
N VAL A 15 17.63 -5.76 2.92
CA VAL A 15 17.36 -4.94 1.76
C VAL A 15 16.17 -5.50 1.03
N LYS A 16 15.21 -4.64 0.71
CA LYS A 16 13.93 -5.09 0.20
C LYS A 16 13.57 -4.40 -1.10
N LYS A 17 14.11 -4.92 -2.19
CA LYS A 17 13.64 -4.46 -3.47
C LYS A 17 12.26 -5.05 -3.71
N GLY A 18 11.33 -4.20 -4.04
CA GLY A 18 10.00 -4.63 -4.41
C GLY A 18 8.99 -4.66 -3.28
N ILE A 19 9.42 -4.60 -2.03
CA ILE A 19 8.48 -4.52 -0.92
C ILE A 19 7.99 -3.08 -0.79
N SER A 20 6.68 -2.93 -0.62
CA SER A 20 6.09 -1.61 -0.52
C SER A 20 6.53 -0.86 0.74
N ASP A 21 6.54 0.47 0.63
CA ASP A 21 7.04 1.34 1.68
C ASP A 21 6.21 1.29 2.96
N ILE A 22 4.90 1.15 2.82
CA ILE A 22 3.99 1.21 3.96
C ILE A 22 3.08 0.00 3.94
N CYS A 23 2.93 -0.61 5.11
CA CYS A 23 1.99 -1.71 5.27
C CYS A 23 1.02 -1.36 6.39
N LEU A 24 -0.27 -1.56 6.12
CA LEU A 24 -1.31 -1.43 7.14
C LEU A 24 -1.79 -2.85 7.44
N PRO A 25 -1.29 -3.47 8.52
CA PRO A 25 -1.47 -4.92 8.74
C PRO A 25 -2.77 -5.24 9.48
N PHE A 26 -3.88 -4.72 9.03
CA PHE A 26 -5.17 -4.99 9.65
C PHE A 26 -6.28 -4.82 8.63
N PRO A 27 -7.41 -5.51 8.81
CA PRO A 27 -8.52 -5.36 7.88
C PRO A 27 -9.05 -3.94 7.92
N GLY A 28 -9.23 -3.36 6.76
CA GLY A 28 -9.80 -2.04 6.66
C GLY A 28 -11.26 -2.08 6.30
N PRO A 29 -11.91 -0.93 6.26
CA PRO A 29 -13.24 -0.88 5.71
C PRO A 29 -13.21 -1.33 4.27
N PHE A 30 -14.36 -1.77 3.81
CA PHE A 30 -14.52 -2.17 2.44
C PHE A 30 -14.18 -1.02 1.50
N ILE A 31 -13.23 -1.24 0.61
CA ILE A 31 -12.86 -0.24 -0.38
C ILE A 31 -13.25 -0.67 -1.77
N SER A 32 -13.15 -1.96 -2.09
CA SER A 32 -13.46 -2.45 -3.42
C SER A 32 -14.05 -3.85 -3.38
N TYR A 33 -14.94 -4.11 -4.31
CA TYR A 33 -15.50 -5.44 -4.63
C TYR A 33 -16.23 -6.18 -3.51
N GLY A 34 -16.67 -5.49 -2.48
CA GLY A 34 -17.51 -6.12 -1.48
C GLY A 34 -16.80 -6.98 -0.45
N ASN A 35 -15.48 -7.06 -0.50
CA ASN A 35 -14.72 -7.86 0.46
C ASN A 35 -13.83 -6.97 1.30
N MET A 36 -13.75 -7.27 2.59
CA MET A 36 -12.82 -6.57 3.45
C MET A 36 -11.41 -7.05 3.16
N PRO A 37 -10.48 -6.14 2.87
CA PRO A 37 -9.10 -6.54 2.66
C PRO A 37 -8.46 -6.97 3.97
N HIS A 38 -7.48 -7.85 3.88
CA HIS A 38 -6.72 -8.32 5.04
C HIS A 38 -5.80 -7.25 5.59
N GLY A 39 -5.42 -6.32 4.75
CA GLY A 39 -4.53 -5.22 5.07
C GLY A 39 -4.28 -4.44 3.80
N ALA A 40 -3.35 -3.49 3.84
CA ALA A 40 -3.05 -2.67 2.67
C ALA A 40 -1.57 -2.43 2.56
N TYR A 41 -1.10 -2.29 1.32
CA TYR A 41 0.27 -1.92 1.01
C TYR A 41 0.26 -0.67 0.16
N ILE A 42 1.10 0.28 0.52
CA ILE A 42 1.21 1.54 -0.19
C ILE A 42 2.63 1.72 -0.69
N GLU A 43 2.77 1.93 -1.99
CA GLU A 43 4.04 2.21 -2.61
C GLU A 43 4.14 3.71 -2.88
N MET A 44 5.18 4.35 -2.35
CA MET A 44 5.39 5.78 -2.56
C MET A 44 6.30 5.99 -3.75
N LYS A 45 5.92 6.90 -4.62
CA LYS A 45 6.70 7.24 -5.81
C LYS A 45 6.82 8.75 -5.95
N SER A 46 7.94 9.20 -6.53
CA SER A 46 8.03 10.59 -6.94
C SER A 46 7.12 10.81 -8.15
N GLU A 47 6.86 12.07 -8.47
CA GLU A 47 5.96 12.40 -9.58
C GLU A 47 6.43 11.81 -10.90
N THR A 48 7.73 11.68 -11.07
CA THR A 48 8.31 11.14 -12.30
C THR A 48 8.74 9.69 -12.16
N GLY A 49 8.53 9.10 -11.00
CA GLY A 49 8.92 7.72 -10.76
C GLY A 49 7.96 6.73 -11.38
N ALA A 50 8.41 5.50 -11.46
CA ALA A 50 7.60 4.42 -11.99
C ALA A 50 7.76 3.19 -11.10
N VAL A 51 6.72 2.37 -11.09
CA VAL A 51 6.75 1.12 -10.34
C VAL A 51 7.71 0.17 -11.06
N THR A 52 8.68 -0.35 -10.32
CA THR A 52 9.62 -1.30 -10.89
C THR A 52 8.96 -2.66 -11.09
N PRO A 53 9.54 -3.53 -11.93
CA PRO A 53 8.98 -4.87 -12.09
C PRO A 53 8.89 -5.64 -10.78
N GLU A 54 9.88 -5.50 -9.90
CA GLU A 54 9.87 -6.17 -8.61
C GLU A 54 8.73 -5.65 -7.73
N GLN A 55 8.52 -4.34 -7.73
CA GLN A 55 7.43 -3.73 -6.97
C GLN A 55 6.08 -4.17 -7.52
N LYS A 56 5.95 -4.21 -8.83
CA LYS A 56 4.72 -4.65 -9.44
C LYS A 56 4.40 -6.09 -9.09
N GLU A 57 5.41 -6.94 -9.13
CA GLU A 57 5.23 -8.34 -8.78
C GLU A 57 4.78 -8.50 -7.34
N PHE A 58 5.39 -7.74 -6.43
CA PHE A 58 5.00 -7.78 -5.03
C PHE A 58 3.55 -7.33 -4.83
N LEU A 59 3.19 -6.20 -5.45
CA LEU A 59 1.84 -5.68 -5.30
C LEU A 59 0.80 -6.64 -5.87
N GLU A 60 1.09 -7.26 -7.00
CA GLU A 60 0.17 -8.23 -7.59
C GLU A 60 0.03 -9.45 -6.70
N PHE A 61 1.14 -9.89 -6.10
CA PHE A 61 1.08 -11.04 -5.22
C PHE A 61 0.21 -10.77 -3.99
N VAL A 62 0.44 -9.66 -3.30
CA VAL A 62 -0.33 -9.37 -2.09
C VAL A 62 -1.79 -9.07 -2.42
N LYS A 63 -2.05 -8.48 -3.56
CA LYS A 63 -3.43 -8.25 -3.98
C LYS A 63 -4.16 -9.57 -4.17
N ALA A 64 -3.49 -10.55 -4.76
CA ALA A 64 -4.07 -11.88 -4.93
C ALA A 64 -4.33 -12.56 -3.59
N GLN A 65 -3.59 -12.16 -2.55
CA GLN A 65 -3.79 -12.70 -1.21
C GLN A 65 -4.87 -11.95 -0.42
N GLY A 66 -5.53 -10.99 -1.05
CA GLY A 66 -6.62 -10.29 -0.40
C GLY A 66 -6.23 -8.98 0.25
N TYR A 67 -5.11 -8.40 -0.15
CA TYR A 67 -4.69 -7.11 0.36
C TYR A 67 -5.07 -6.01 -0.61
N GLU A 68 -5.36 -4.84 -0.06
CA GLU A 68 -5.53 -3.65 -0.86
C GLU A 68 -4.15 -3.11 -1.23
N THR A 69 -4.01 -2.55 -2.42
CA THR A 69 -2.73 -1.98 -2.84
C THR A 69 -2.96 -0.58 -3.41
N PHE A 70 -2.00 0.30 -3.18
CA PHE A 70 -2.12 1.67 -3.63
C PHE A 70 -0.74 2.22 -3.97
N VAL A 71 -0.64 2.89 -5.11
CA VAL A 71 0.60 3.56 -5.51
C VAL A 71 0.33 5.05 -5.40
N ALA A 72 1.08 5.74 -4.56
CA ALA A 72 0.90 7.16 -4.32
C ALA A 72 2.07 7.94 -4.90
N PHE A 73 1.75 8.92 -5.73
CA PHE A 73 2.77 9.79 -6.32
C PHE A 73 2.89 11.10 -5.57
N HIS A 74 2.05 11.31 -4.58
CA HIS A 74 2.07 12.49 -3.72
C HIS A 74 1.84 12.08 -2.29
N TYR A 75 2.49 12.80 -1.39
CA TYR A 75 2.32 12.63 0.04
C TYR A 75 0.84 12.70 0.44
N ASP A 76 0.12 13.68 -0.08
CA ASP A 76 -1.28 13.87 0.30
C ASP A 76 -2.18 12.73 -0.14
N THR A 77 -1.93 12.16 -1.30
CA THR A 77 -2.77 11.04 -1.75
C THR A 77 -2.55 9.81 -0.89
N ALA A 78 -1.32 9.60 -0.41
CA ALA A 78 -1.06 8.51 0.50
C ALA A 78 -1.80 8.72 1.81
N LEU A 79 -1.78 9.94 2.34
CA LEU A 79 -2.50 10.25 3.58
C LEU A 79 -4.01 10.11 3.40
N ASP A 80 -4.52 10.52 2.25
CA ASP A 80 -5.95 10.34 1.95
C ASP A 80 -6.33 8.87 1.97
N PHE A 81 -5.50 8.03 1.35
CA PHE A 81 -5.76 6.61 1.34
C PHE A 81 -5.74 6.03 2.75
N ILE A 82 -4.76 6.42 3.56
CA ILE A 82 -4.64 5.92 4.92
C ILE A 82 -5.87 6.33 5.74
N GLU A 83 -6.29 7.58 5.62
CA GLU A 83 -7.47 8.03 6.35
C GLU A 83 -8.71 7.25 5.94
N GLU A 84 -8.87 7.04 4.65
CA GLU A 84 -10.04 6.32 4.16
C GLU A 84 -9.99 4.85 4.58
N TYR A 85 -8.82 4.24 4.46
CA TYR A 85 -8.67 2.84 4.82
C TYR A 85 -8.90 2.61 6.31
N CYS A 86 -8.36 3.50 7.14
CA CYS A 86 -8.45 3.36 8.59
C CYS A 86 -9.74 3.93 9.17
N GLY A 87 -10.47 4.73 8.40
CA GLY A 87 -11.68 5.37 8.90
C GLY A 87 -11.40 6.46 9.92
N ILE A 88 -10.26 7.13 9.79
CA ILE A 88 -9.84 8.14 10.77
C ILE A 88 -9.47 9.43 10.05
N THR A 89 -9.29 10.49 10.86
CA THR A 89 -8.72 11.75 10.38
C THR A 89 -7.40 11.94 11.11
N LEU A 90 -6.33 12.12 10.35
CA LEU A 90 -5.02 12.28 10.95
C LEU A 90 -4.92 13.61 11.67
N ARG A 91 -4.37 13.56 12.88
CA ARG A 91 -4.27 14.75 13.72
C ARG A 91 -3.31 15.75 13.08
N GLY A 92 -3.69 17.01 13.14
CA GLY A 92 -2.84 18.10 12.66
C GLY A 92 -2.77 18.21 11.15
N ARG A 93 -3.50 17.36 10.45
CA ARG A 93 -3.53 17.42 9.01
C ARG A 93 -4.60 18.38 8.55
N GLU A 94 -4.22 19.34 7.71
CA GLU A 94 -5.15 20.26 7.10
C GLU A 94 -5.78 19.59 5.89
N ARG A 95 -7.09 19.48 5.89
CA ARG A 95 -7.78 18.82 4.79
C ARG A 95 -8.28 19.84 3.79
N LYS A 96 -7.92 19.62 2.55
CA LYS A 96 -8.49 20.41 1.47
C LYS A 96 -9.76 19.75 0.99
N PRO A 97 -10.75 20.54 0.54
CA PRO A 97 -11.96 19.95 -0.02
C PRO A 97 -11.59 19.04 -1.19
N ARG A 98 -12.22 17.89 -1.25
CA ARG A 98 -12.00 16.99 -2.36
C ARG A 98 -12.70 17.50 -3.59
N LYS A 99 -12.03 17.37 -4.72
CA LYS A 99 -12.68 17.59 -5.99
C LYS A 99 -13.45 16.32 -6.33
N ILE A 100 -14.67 16.51 -6.63
CA ILE A 100 -15.53 15.39 -6.98
C ILE A 100 -15.56 15.22 -8.48
#